data_b8d296af607eddfd607df3060f4882fc
#
_entry.id   b8d296af607eddfd607df3060f4882fc
#
_cell.length_a   1.000
_cell.length_b   1.000
_cell.length_c   1.000
_cell.angle_alpha   90.00
_cell.angle_beta   90.00
_cell.angle_gamma   90.00
#
_symmetry.space_group_name_H-M   'P 1'
#
loop_
_entity.id
_entity.type
_entity.pdbx_description
1 polymer ?
#
loop_
_entity_poly.entity_id
_entity_poly.type
_entity_poly.pdbx_seq_one_letter_code
_entity_poly.pdbx_strand_id
1 'polypeptide(L)'
;MPADFDKQSYWGERFASETTFEWLTSSATFMSIVDPCLTNLDDSARILQLGFGTSDLQNHIRARGFQNITNVDFEPRAIDRGRMLEKQVFGDVRMRYLVADATQLQLGETYDLIIDKSTVDAISCGGEESVLRMAEGVRRHLTDGGFWISLSYSSGRFDVENLPFDVEVFAKIPTPKLKSTDPDIYHWCYLLTPKALQ
;
A
#
# COMPACT_ATOMS: atom_id res chain seq x y z
N MET A 1 -23.71 -7.08 6.28
CA MET A 1 -23.50 -5.84 5.52
C MET A 1 -22.02 -5.83 5.18
N PRO A 2 -21.60 -5.39 4.00
CA PRO A 2 -20.16 -5.19 3.75
C PRO A 2 -19.65 -4.19 4.80
N ALA A 3 -18.44 -4.41 5.30
CA ALA A 3 -17.86 -3.50 6.28
C ALA A 3 -17.55 -2.16 5.57
N ASP A 4 -17.75 -1.06 6.28
CA ASP A 4 -17.55 0.32 5.77
C ASP A 4 -16.06 0.70 5.67
N PHE A 5 -15.24 -0.20 5.09
CA PHE A 5 -13.79 0.00 4.98
C PHE A 5 -13.40 1.16 4.05
N ASP A 6 -14.31 1.62 3.19
CA ASP A 6 -14.13 2.81 2.35
C ASP A 6 -14.41 4.13 3.12
N LYS A 7 -14.88 4.05 4.38
CA LYS A 7 -15.25 5.22 5.18
C LYS A 7 -14.16 5.60 6.18
N GLN A 8 -13.77 6.87 6.20
CA GLN A 8 -12.81 7.39 7.18
C GLN A 8 -13.30 7.20 8.62
N SER A 9 -14.62 7.34 8.88
CA SER A 9 -15.20 7.17 10.21
C SER A 9 -14.92 5.79 10.80
N TYR A 10 -15.01 4.73 9.99
CA TYR A 10 -14.67 3.37 10.42
C TYR A 10 -13.22 3.29 10.95
N TRP A 11 -12.27 3.83 10.20
CA TRP A 11 -10.87 3.81 10.58
C TRP A 11 -10.56 4.73 11.75
N GLY A 12 -11.24 5.89 11.83
CA GLY A 12 -11.16 6.79 12.97
C GLY A 12 -11.57 6.13 14.29
N GLU A 13 -12.64 5.36 14.30
CA GLU A 13 -13.08 4.57 15.45
C GLU A 13 -12.10 3.43 15.76
N ARG A 14 -11.68 2.69 14.73
CA ARG A 14 -10.77 1.56 14.87
C ARG A 14 -9.40 1.99 15.43
N PHE A 15 -8.77 3.01 14.85
CA PHE A 15 -7.45 3.50 15.27
C PHE A 15 -7.47 4.27 16.60
N ALA A 16 -8.65 4.54 17.17
CA ALA A 16 -8.74 5.08 18.52
C ALA A 16 -8.24 4.07 19.58
N SER A 17 -8.35 2.77 19.32
CA SER A 17 -7.96 1.69 20.23
C SER A 17 -6.89 0.75 19.66
N GLU A 18 -6.81 0.61 18.32
CA GLU A 18 -5.83 -0.26 17.67
C GLU A 18 -4.45 0.40 17.69
N THR A 19 -3.48 -0.30 18.26
CA THR A 19 -2.11 0.20 18.37
C THR A 19 -1.20 -0.33 17.27
N THR A 20 -1.44 -1.55 16.79
CA THR A 20 -0.71 -2.16 15.68
C THR A 20 -1.55 -3.30 15.12
N PHE A 21 -1.65 -3.37 13.80
CA PHE A 21 -2.31 -4.46 13.11
C PHE A 21 -1.72 -4.65 11.71
N GLU A 22 -1.54 -5.91 11.34
CA GLU A 22 -1.02 -6.28 10.03
C GLU A 22 -2.10 -6.99 9.21
N TRP A 23 -2.60 -6.31 8.18
CA TRP A 23 -3.54 -6.89 7.23
C TRP A 23 -2.84 -7.87 6.30
N LEU A 24 -3.49 -8.99 6.01
CA LEU A 24 -3.13 -10.03 5.06
C LEU A 24 -1.86 -10.80 5.46
N THR A 25 -0.75 -10.12 5.72
CA THR A 25 0.52 -10.70 6.17
C THR A 25 1.34 -9.67 6.92
N SER A 26 2.39 -10.14 7.63
CA SER A 26 3.32 -9.23 8.31
C SER A 26 4.11 -8.38 7.31
N SER A 27 4.49 -7.17 7.73
CA SER A 27 5.37 -6.30 6.93
C SER A 27 6.67 -6.98 6.55
N ALA A 28 7.27 -7.74 7.46
CA ALA A 28 8.51 -8.48 7.19
C ALA A 28 8.34 -9.52 6.07
N THR A 29 7.24 -10.30 6.09
CA THR A 29 6.93 -11.27 5.03
C THR A 29 6.67 -10.56 3.70
N PHE A 30 5.87 -9.50 3.71
CA PHE A 30 5.59 -8.73 2.48
C PHE A 30 6.87 -8.15 1.89
N MET A 31 7.72 -7.54 2.70
CA MET A 31 8.99 -6.99 2.24
C MET A 31 9.94 -8.03 1.66
N SER A 32 10.01 -9.24 2.23
CA SER A 32 10.86 -10.30 1.66
C SER A 32 10.42 -10.73 0.25
N ILE A 33 9.13 -10.57 -0.06
CA ILE A 33 8.57 -10.83 -1.39
C ILE A 33 8.83 -9.65 -2.35
N VAL A 34 8.78 -8.43 -1.82
CA VAL A 34 9.00 -7.19 -2.60
C VAL A 34 10.48 -6.91 -2.85
N ASP A 35 11.38 -7.39 -1.99
CA ASP A 35 12.83 -7.13 -2.08
C ASP A 35 13.42 -7.31 -3.49
N PRO A 36 13.08 -8.36 -4.27
CA PRO A 36 13.60 -8.48 -5.64
C PRO A 36 13.21 -7.32 -6.56
N CYS A 37 12.04 -6.71 -6.35
CA CYS A 37 11.60 -5.55 -7.12
C CYS A 37 12.35 -4.26 -6.74
N LEU A 38 12.89 -4.21 -5.51
CA LEU A 38 13.60 -3.05 -5.00
C LEU A 38 15.09 -3.01 -5.39
N THR A 39 15.66 -4.13 -5.84
CA THR A 39 17.11 -4.25 -6.11
C THR A 39 17.63 -3.29 -7.17
N ASN A 40 16.76 -2.81 -8.07
CA ASN A 40 17.11 -1.87 -9.12
C ASN A 40 16.83 -0.41 -8.76
N LEU A 41 16.30 -0.15 -7.55
CA LEU A 41 16.07 1.20 -7.06
C LEU A 41 17.31 1.70 -6.30
N ASP A 42 17.68 2.94 -6.56
CA ASP A 42 18.71 3.66 -5.81
C ASP A 42 18.20 4.05 -4.42
N ASP A 43 19.07 4.19 -3.43
CA ASP A 43 18.71 4.63 -2.06
C ASP A 43 18.04 6.01 -2.05
N SER A 44 18.27 6.83 -3.08
CA SER A 44 17.63 8.12 -3.30
C SER A 44 16.25 8.04 -3.95
N ALA A 45 15.80 6.85 -4.37
CA ALA A 45 14.49 6.65 -4.96
C ALA A 45 13.38 7.18 -4.05
N ARG A 46 12.40 7.84 -4.66
CA ARG A 46 11.23 8.39 -3.98
C ARG A 46 10.16 7.31 -3.88
N ILE A 47 9.79 6.97 -2.66
CA ILE A 47 8.81 5.93 -2.38
C ILE A 47 7.59 6.54 -1.71
N LEU A 48 6.40 6.22 -2.22
CA LEU A 48 5.12 6.58 -1.62
C LEU A 48 4.43 5.34 -1.10
N GLN A 49 4.12 5.30 0.19
CA GLN A 49 3.25 4.29 0.79
C GLN A 49 1.84 4.85 0.97
N LEU A 50 0.84 4.12 0.47
CA LEU A 50 -0.57 4.49 0.54
C LEU A 50 -1.30 3.69 1.61
N GLY A 51 -2.07 4.39 2.49
CA GLY A 51 -2.96 3.79 3.47
C GLY A 51 -2.24 2.85 4.44
N PHE A 52 -1.19 3.34 5.10
CA PHE A 52 -0.35 2.50 5.94
C PHE A 52 -1.01 2.08 7.28
N GLY A 53 -2.07 2.78 7.72
CA GLY A 53 -2.81 2.46 8.94
C GLY A 53 -1.92 2.40 10.18
N THR A 54 -2.01 1.27 10.89
CA THR A 54 -1.20 1.00 12.09
C THR A 54 -0.07 0.00 11.84
N SER A 55 0.22 -0.31 10.56
CA SER A 55 1.33 -1.16 10.12
C SER A 55 2.69 -0.50 10.33
N ASP A 56 3.76 -1.30 10.36
CA ASP A 56 5.15 -0.83 10.45
C ASP A 56 5.92 -0.96 9.11
N LEU A 57 5.23 -1.18 8.00
CA LEU A 57 5.83 -1.41 6.68
C LEU A 57 6.84 -0.31 6.30
N GLN A 58 6.53 0.96 6.58
CA GLN A 58 7.43 2.10 6.33
C GLN A 58 8.78 1.96 7.05
N ASN A 59 8.79 1.37 8.24
CA ASN A 59 10.03 1.14 8.98
C ASN A 59 10.88 0.06 8.30
N HIS A 60 10.27 -0.96 7.73
CA HIS A 60 10.95 -1.98 6.94
C HIS A 60 11.54 -1.42 5.64
N ILE A 61 10.84 -0.47 4.98
CA ILE A 61 11.35 0.24 3.80
C ILE A 61 12.58 1.09 4.18
N ARG A 62 12.45 1.91 5.26
CA ARG A 62 13.56 2.73 5.75
C ARG A 62 14.78 1.89 6.17
N ALA A 63 14.58 0.74 6.80
CA ALA A 63 15.65 -0.16 7.21
C ALA A 63 16.46 -0.74 6.05
N ARG A 64 15.95 -0.69 4.81
CA ARG A 64 16.67 -1.07 3.58
C ARG A 64 17.54 0.04 2.98
N GLY A 65 17.59 1.21 3.64
CA GLY A 65 18.45 2.33 3.24
C GLY A 65 17.73 3.43 2.48
N PHE A 66 16.46 3.24 2.07
CA PHE A 66 15.72 4.29 1.37
C PHE A 66 15.51 5.53 2.24
N GLN A 67 15.79 6.70 1.68
CA GLN A 67 15.81 7.96 2.42
C GLN A 67 14.59 8.84 2.12
N ASN A 68 13.99 8.71 0.94
CA ASN A 68 12.91 9.57 0.46
C ASN A 68 11.57 8.83 0.51
N ILE A 69 11.06 8.59 1.71
CA ILE A 69 9.81 7.88 1.93
C ILE A 69 8.72 8.86 2.35
N THR A 70 7.61 8.86 1.62
CA THR A 70 6.38 9.57 1.96
C THR A 70 5.29 8.56 2.28
N ASN A 71 4.66 8.72 3.43
CA ASN A 71 3.59 7.87 3.91
C ASN A 71 2.31 8.68 3.95
N VAL A 72 1.25 8.20 3.34
CA VAL A 72 -0.06 8.85 3.36
C VAL A 72 -1.13 7.94 3.92
N ASP A 73 -2.01 8.52 4.70
CA ASP A 73 -3.24 7.90 5.16
C ASP A 73 -4.30 8.99 5.27
N PHE A 74 -5.57 8.67 5.08
CA PHE A 74 -6.62 9.67 5.22
C PHE A 74 -7.04 9.87 6.69
N GLU A 75 -6.62 8.98 7.60
CA GLU A 75 -6.93 9.06 9.04
C GLU A 75 -5.73 9.67 9.81
N PRO A 76 -5.90 10.85 10.44
CA PRO A 76 -4.81 11.53 11.15
C PRO A 76 -4.15 10.70 12.25
N ARG A 77 -4.88 9.78 12.91
CA ARG A 77 -4.31 8.91 13.96
C ARG A 77 -3.26 7.95 13.41
N ALA A 78 -3.42 7.50 12.15
CA ALA A 78 -2.39 6.72 11.47
C ALA A 78 -1.10 7.52 11.32
N ILE A 79 -1.19 8.81 10.95
CA ILE A 79 -0.04 9.70 10.80
C ILE A 79 0.73 9.84 12.12
N ASP A 80 0.03 10.09 13.22
CA ASP A 80 0.66 10.21 14.54
C ASP A 80 1.30 8.88 14.96
N ARG A 81 0.63 7.78 14.70
CA ARG A 81 1.13 6.43 14.99
C ARG A 81 2.37 6.10 14.18
N GLY A 82 2.38 6.36 12.88
CA GLY A 82 3.53 6.14 12.01
C GLY A 82 4.77 6.87 12.48
N ARG A 83 4.65 8.16 12.82
CA ARG A 83 5.74 8.96 13.39
C ARG A 83 6.26 8.38 14.71
N MET A 84 5.35 7.92 15.57
CA MET A 84 5.74 7.31 16.84
C MET A 84 6.50 6.00 16.62
N LEU A 85 6.03 5.11 15.74
CA LEU A 85 6.69 3.86 15.41
C LEU A 85 8.08 4.09 14.81
N GLU A 86 8.22 5.05 13.89
CA GLU A 86 9.53 5.42 13.34
C GLU A 86 10.49 5.86 14.42
N LYS A 87 10.05 6.78 15.29
CA LYS A 87 10.86 7.30 16.40
C LYS A 87 11.28 6.20 17.38
N GLN A 88 10.38 5.22 17.66
CA GLN A 88 10.69 4.08 18.53
C GLN A 88 11.79 3.19 17.96
N VAL A 89 11.78 2.96 16.63
CA VAL A 89 12.74 2.06 15.97
C VAL A 89 14.08 2.75 15.71
N PHE A 90 14.07 4.00 15.23
CA PHE A 90 15.26 4.69 14.72
C PHE A 90 15.76 5.84 15.63
N GLY A 91 15.00 6.21 16.65
CA GLY A 91 15.33 7.33 17.54
C GLY A 91 15.00 8.72 16.98
N ASP A 92 14.66 8.81 15.70
CA ASP A 92 14.31 10.05 15.00
C ASP A 92 13.10 9.86 14.07
N VAL A 93 12.62 10.95 13.46
CA VAL A 93 11.56 10.96 12.44
C VAL A 93 12.11 11.68 11.21
N ARG A 94 12.37 10.95 10.13
CA ARG A 94 12.89 11.47 8.86
C ARG A 94 11.94 11.29 7.70
N MET A 95 11.10 10.25 7.75
CA MET A 95 10.09 10.01 6.73
C MET A 95 9.01 11.11 6.77
N ARG A 96 8.40 11.37 5.63
CA ARG A 96 7.27 12.29 5.53
C ARG A 96 5.98 11.54 5.84
N TYR A 97 5.05 12.20 6.52
CA TYR A 97 3.73 11.68 6.87
C TYR A 97 2.68 12.74 6.58
N LEU A 98 1.74 12.43 5.70
CA LEU A 98 0.75 13.38 5.21
C LEU A 98 -0.66 12.77 5.30
N VAL A 99 -1.62 13.59 5.69
CA VAL A 99 -3.04 13.22 5.58
C VAL A 99 -3.46 13.42 4.14
N ALA A 100 -3.84 12.33 3.45
CA ALA A 100 -4.33 12.38 2.08
C ALA A 100 -5.25 11.18 1.78
N ASP A 101 -6.25 11.41 0.94
CA ASP A 101 -7.13 10.38 0.40
C ASP A 101 -6.52 9.81 -0.88
N ALA A 102 -6.25 8.50 -0.90
CA ALA A 102 -5.67 7.83 -2.05
C ALA A 102 -6.56 7.85 -3.31
N THR A 103 -7.87 8.06 -3.14
CA THR A 103 -8.81 8.23 -4.27
C THR A 103 -8.83 9.64 -4.84
N GLN A 104 -8.18 10.60 -4.18
CA GLN A 104 -8.10 12.02 -4.56
C GLN A 104 -6.67 12.54 -4.41
N LEU A 105 -5.67 11.71 -4.71
CA LEU A 105 -4.26 11.98 -4.47
C LEU A 105 -3.76 13.21 -5.24
N GLN A 106 -3.19 14.19 -4.50
CA GLN A 106 -2.61 15.43 -5.02
C GLN A 106 -1.41 15.86 -4.15
N LEU A 107 -0.22 15.30 -4.42
CA LEU A 107 0.97 15.53 -3.60
C LEU A 107 2.00 16.50 -4.22
N GLY A 108 1.83 16.91 -5.48
CA GLY A 108 2.76 17.81 -6.18
C GLY A 108 4.14 17.22 -6.49
N GLU A 109 4.33 15.93 -6.25
CA GLU A 109 5.58 15.20 -6.47
C GLU A 109 5.31 13.89 -7.20
N THR A 110 6.37 13.32 -7.80
CA THR A 110 6.32 12.00 -8.44
C THR A 110 7.26 11.03 -7.72
N TYR A 111 6.98 9.74 -7.82
CA TYR A 111 7.63 8.66 -7.09
C TYR A 111 8.10 7.56 -8.04
N ASP A 112 9.21 6.93 -7.69
CA ASP A 112 9.77 5.82 -8.44
C ASP A 112 9.10 4.49 -8.08
N LEU A 113 8.59 4.42 -6.84
CA LEU A 113 7.77 3.32 -6.36
C LEU A 113 6.57 3.86 -5.57
N ILE A 114 5.39 3.35 -5.89
CA ILE A 114 4.21 3.48 -5.02
C ILE A 114 3.89 2.09 -4.48
N ILE A 115 3.59 1.98 -3.19
CA ILE A 115 3.33 0.70 -2.53
C ILE A 115 2.11 0.79 -1.62
N ASP A 116 1.26 -0.22 -1.65
CA ASP A 116 0.18 -0.40 -0.69
C ASP A 116 0.03 -1.85 -0.25
N LYS A 117 -0.44 -2.04 0.98
CA LYS A 117 -0.75 -3.34 1.57
C LYS A 117 -2.19 -3.33 2.06
N SER A 118 -3.10 -3.89 1.25
CA SER A 118 -4.55 -3.97 1.53
C SER A 118 -5.34 -2.65 1.47
N THR A 119 -4.71 -1.54 1.11
CA THR A 119 -5.42 -0.26 0.96
C THR A 119 -6.39 -0.29 -0.20
N VAL A 120 -5.98 -0.87 -1.34
CA VAL A 120 -6.86 -1.07 -2.48
C VAL A 120 -8.07 -1.93 -2.14
N ASP A 121 -7.94 -2.87 -1.19
CA ASP A 121 -9.05 -3.72 -0.72
C ASP A 121 -10.10 -2.90 0.03
N ALA A 122 -9.66 -2.01 0.91
CA ALA A 122 -10.54 -1.10 1.63
C ALA A 122 -11.27 -0.15 0.66
N ILE A 123 -10.54 0.45 -0.27
CA ILE A 123 -11.08 1.36 -1.30
C ILE A 123 -12.11 0.65 -2.19
N SER A 124 -11.88 -0.63 -2.50
CA SER A 124 -12.81 -1.41 -3.34
C SER A 124 -14.20 -1.61 -2.72
N CYS A 125 -14.34 -1.44 -1.41
CA CYS A 125 -15.65 -1.44 -0.76
C CYS A 125 -16.52 -0.27 -1.22
N GLY A 126 -15.93 0.81 -1.74
CA GLY A 126 -16.60 1.92 -2.40
C GLY A 126 -16.91 1.70 -3.89
N GLY A 127 -16.63 0.49 -4.43
CA GLY A 127 -16.88 0.10 -5.83
C GLY A 127 -15.68 0.29 -6.75
N GLU A 128 -15.82 -0.22 -7.98
CA GLU A 128 -14.76 -0.21 -9.01
C GLU A 128 -14.29 1.20 -9.38
N GLU A 129 -15.22 2.15 -9.43
CA GLU A 129 -14.90 3.56 -9.70
C GLU A 129 -13.93 4.15 -8.66
N SER A 130 -14.01 3.72 -7.39
CA SER A 130 -13.06 4.16 -6.36
C SER A 130 -11.67 3.57 -6.58
N VAL A 131 -11.58 2.31 -7.04
CA VAL A 131 -10.32 1.68 -7.43
C VAL A 131 -9.72 2.40 -8.64
N LEU A 132 -10.53 2.73 -9.65
CA LEU A 132 -10.09 3.45 -10.83
C LEU A 132 -9.55 4.84 -10.48
N ARG A 133 -10.26 5.62 -9.62
CA ARG A 133 -9.77 6.92 -9.15
C ARG A 133 -8.44 6.82 -8.41
N MET A 134 -8.27 5.80 -7.55
CA MET A 134 -6.97 5.53 -6.91
C MET A 134 -5.89 5.24 -7.96
N ALA A 135 -6.17 4.35 -8.92
CA ALA A 135 -5.22 3.98 -9.97
C ALA A 135 -4.81 5.18 -10.84
N GLU A 136 -5.76 6.02 -11.23
CA GLU A 136 -5.45 7.27 -11.95
C GLU A 136 -4.61 8.24 -11.11
N GLY A 137 -4.91 8.33 -9.80
CA GLY A 137 -4.11 9.09 -8.85
C GLY A 137 -2.68 8.57 -8.79
N VAL A 138 -2.50 7.26 -8.60
CA VAL A 138 -1.20 6.59 -8.58
C VAL A 138 -0.45 6.86 -9.89
N ARG A 139 -1.09 6.69 -11.06
CA ARG A 139 -0.45 6.93 -12.34
C ARG A 139 0.11 8.35 -12.49
N ARG A 140 -0.65 9.37 -12.07
CA ARG A 140 -0.19 10.78 -12.11
C ARG A 140 1.00 11.07 -11.21
N HIS A 141 1.21 10.24 -10.18
CA HIS A 141 2.30 10.39 -9.22
C HIS A 141 3.48 9.44 -9.46
N LEU A 142 3.47 8.63 -10.52
CA LEU A 142 4.64 7.84 -10.90
C LEU A 142 5.56 8.64 -11.83
N THR A 143 6.87 8.44 -11.65
CA THR A 143 7.90 8.89 -12.60
C THR A 143 7.84 8.04 -13.87
N ASP A 144 8.52 8.51 -14.94
CA ASP A 144 8.77 7.66 -16.10
C ASP A 144 9.58 6.43 -15.67
N GLY A 145 9.04 5.23 -15.95
CA GLY A 145 9.63 3.97 -15.50
C GLY A 145 9.32 3.59 -14.04
N GLY A 146 8.59 4.43 -13.30
CA GLY A 146 8.08 4.10 -11.97
C GLY A 146 6.99 3.04 -12.02
N PHE A 147 6.77 2.37 -10.89
CA PHE A 147 5.79 1.27 -10.79
C PHE A 147 5.06 1.25 -9.46
N TRP A 148 3.95 0.53 -9.41
CA TRP A 148 3.13 0.34 -8.23
C TRP A 148 3.14 -1.12 -7.79
N ILE A 149 3.39 -1.38 -6.51
CA ILE A 149 3.26 -2.69 -5.88
C ILE A 149 2.06 -2.67 -4.95
N SER A 150 1.14 -3.63 -5.11
CA SER A 150 -0.05 -3.76 -4.29
C SER A 150 -0.21 -5.18 -3.76
N LEU A 151 -0.55 -5.32 -2.48
CA LEU A 151 -0.96 -6.58 -1.88
C LEU A 151 -2.47 -6.57 -1.63
N SER A 152 -3.16 -7.56 -2.19
CA SER A 152 -4.62 -7.71 -2.06
C SER A 152 -5.03 -9.14 -1.72
N TYR A 153 -6.18 -9.32 -1.08
CA TYR A 153 -6.78 -10.65 -0.91
C TYR A 153 -7.47 -11.16 -2.18
N SER A 154 -7.76 -10.32 -3.14
CA SER A 154 -8.53 -10.64 -4.34
C SER A 154 -7.63 -10.94 -5.53
N SER A 155 -7.88 -12.04 -6.24
CA SER A 155 -7.19 -12.41 -7.49
C SER A 155 -7.57 -11.55 -8.69
N GLY A 156 -8.71 -10.86 -8.63
CA GLY A 156 -9.23 -9.98 -9.69
C GLY A 156 -9.33 -8.53 -9.21
N ARG A 157 -8.43 -8.08 -8.30
CA ARG A 157 -8.52 -6.74 -7.72
C ARG A 157 -8.45 -5.64 -8.77
N PHE A 158 -7.69 -5.86 -9.80
CA PHE A 158 -7.43 -4.92 -10.88
C PHE A 158 -8.10 -5.29 -12.20
N ASP A 159 -9.09 -6.22 -12.18
CA ASP A 159 -9.96 -6.50 -13.32
C ASP A 159 -11.03 -5.38 -13.44
N VAL A 160 -10.53 -4.16 -13.64
CA VAL A 160 -11.32 -2.93 -13.70
C VAL A 160 -11.23 -2.36 -15.11
N GLU A 161 -12.38 -2.00 -15.70
CA GLU A 161 -12.41 -1.40 -17.03
C GLU A 161 -11.63 -0.09 -17.07
N ASN A 162 -10.89 0.14 -18.16
CA ASN A 162 -10.06 1.35 -18.38
C ASN A 162 -8.95 1.57 -17.35
N LEU A 163 -8.53 0.52 -16.62
CA LEU A 163 -7.39 0.63 -15.72
C LEU A 163 -6.14 1.12 -16.49
N PRO A 164 -5.43 2.19 -16.04
CA PRO A 164 -4.31 2.78 -16.77
C PRO A 164 -2.98 2.05 -16.53
N PHE A 165 -3.02 0.76 -16.18
CA PHE A 165 -1.86 -0.07 -15.86
C PHE A 165 -1.92 -1.40 -16.58
N ASP A 166 -0.75 -1.90 -16.97
CA ASP A 166 -0.51 -3.32 -17.19
C ASP A 166 -0.30 -3.98 -15.82
N VAL A 167 -0.95 -5.12 -15.60
CA VAL A 167 -1.01 -5.77 -14.28
C VAL A 167 -0.39 -7.16 -14.36
N GLU A 168 0.59 -7.41 -13.49
CA GLU A 168 1.22 -8.71 -13.32
C GLU A 168 1.03 -9.20 -11.88
N VAL A 169 0.65 -10.48 -11.72
CA VAL A 169 0.74 -11.17 -10.42
C VAL A 169 2.13 -11.76 -10.30
N PHE A 170 3.02 -11.10 -9.58
CA PHE A 170 4.40 -11.55 -9.46
C PHE A 170 4.64 -12.52 -8.28
N ALA A 171 3.72 -12.55 -7.29
CA ALA A 171 3.79 -13.49 -6.18
C ALA A 171 2.41 -13.78 -5.58
N LYS A 172 2.33 -14.92 -4.88
CA LYS A 172 1.16 -15.33 -4.10
C LYS A 172 1.60 -15.77 -2.71
N ILE A 173 0.90 -15.30 -1.69
CA ILE A 173 1.16 -15.65 -0.30
C ILE A 173 0.08 -16.64 0.15
N PRO A 174 0.41 -17.89 0.47
CA PRO A 174 -0.59 -18.85 0.93
C PRO A 174 -1.09 -18.43 2.32
N THR A 175 -2.40 -18.52 2.53
CA THR A 175 -2.99 -18.32 3.85
C THR A 175 -2.91 -19.61 4.68
N PRO A 176 -2.79 -19.51 6.01
CA PRO A 176 -2.81 -20.70 6.87
C PRO A 176 -4.13 -21.47 6.71
N LYS A 177 -4.03 -22.78 6.49
CA LYS A 177 -5.20 -23.68 6.49
C LYS A 177 -5.56 -24.06 7.91
N LEU A 178 -6.86 -24.11 8.22
CA LEU A 178 -7.36 -24.65 9.49
C LEU A 178 -7.37 -26.19 9.47
N LYS A 179 -7.67 -26.79 8.30
CA LYS A 179 -7.63 -28.23 8.05
C LYS A 179 -6.87 -28.51 6.75
N SER A 180 -6.22 -29.66 6.67
CA SER A 180 -5.48 -30.07 5.46
C SER A 180 -6.36 -30.21 4.20
N THR A 181 -7.66 -30.39 4.39
CA THR A 181 -8.67 -30.50 3.32
C THR A 181 -9.22 -29.15 2.86
N ASP A 182 -8.90 -28.06 3.55
CA ASP A 182 -9.35 -26.73 3.15
C ASP A 182 -8.73 -26.32 1.80
N PRO A 183 -9.45 -25.56 0.98
CA PRO A 183 -8.90 -25.06 -0.28
C PRO A 183 -7.68 -24.18 -0.04
N ASP A 184 -6.80 -24.12 -1.05
CA ASP A 184 -5.70 -23.16 -1.05
C ASP A 184 -6.27 -21.77 -1.31
N ILE A 185 -6.06 -20.88 -0.34
CA ILE A 185 -6.40 -19.45 -0.44
C ILE A 185 -5.10 -18.66 -0.43
N TYR A 186 -5.02 -17.64 -1.26
CA TYR A 186 -3.82 -16.81 -1.41
C TYR A 186 -4.14 -15.32 -1.26
N HIS A 187 -3.18 -14.58 -0.75
CA HIS A 187 -3.09 -13.15 -1.00
C HIS A 187 -2.21 -12.91 -2.24
N TRP A 188 -2.50 -11.89 -3.00
CA TRP A 188 -1.97 -11.66 -4.33
C TRP A 188 -1.08 -10.40 -4.34
N CYS A 189 0.18 -10.58 -4.75
CA CYS A 189 1.11 -9.46 -4.91
C CYS A 189 1.12 -9.05 -6.38
N TYR A 190 0.72 -7.82 -6.63
CA TYR A 190 0.62 -7.22 -7.96
C TYR A 190 1.77 -6.25 -8.21
N LEU A 191 2.32 -6.32 -9.41
CA LEU A 191 3.17 -5.31 -10.01
C LEU A 191 2.36 -4.63 -11.12
N LEU A 192 2.22 -3.32 -10.99
CA LEU A 192 1.47 -2.51 -11.96
C LEU A 192 2.41 -1.50 -12.61
N THR A 193 2.54 -1.58 -13.92
CA THR A 193 3.33 -0.64 -14.74
C THR A 193 2.40 0.24 -15.57
N PRO A 194 2.65 1.55 -15.66
CA PRO A 194 1.81 2.45 -16.43
C PRO A 194 1.72 2.02 -17.90
N LYS A 195 0.51 1.94 -18.46
CA LYS A 195 0.32 1.78 -19.91
C LYS A 195 0.89 2.97 -20.66
N ALA A 196 1.48 2.74 -21.83
CA ALA A 196 1.88 3.83 -22.72
C ALA A 196 0.68 4.73 -23.03
N LEU A 197 0.90 6.04 -23.07
CA LEU A 197 -0.11 6.99 -23.56
C LEU A 197 -0.36 6.68 -25.05
N GLN A 198 -1.59 6.36 -25.38
CA GLN A 198 -2.01 6.23 -26.78
C GLN A 198 -2.18 7.59 -27.41
#